data_160613a2d35b2a92f1b8d83ee6fad2cd
#
_entry.id   160613a2d35b2a92f1b8d83ee6fad2cd
#
_cell.length_a   1.000
_cell.length_b   1.000
_cell.length_c   1.000
_cell.angle_alpha   90.00
_cell.angle_beta   90.00
_cell.angle_gamma   90.00
#
_symmetry.space_group_name_H-M   'P 1'
#
loop_
_entity.id
_entity.type
_entity.pdbx_description
1 polymer ?
#
loop_
_entity_poly.entity_id
_entity_poly.type
_entity_poly.pdbx_seq_one_letter_code
_entity_poly.pdbx_strand_id
1 'polypeptide(L)' 'MEYRINVAKFQQSYGENRYIYLFHTTMDSLSAAEKAYNEIKAKFPNPEYSVTLTVWEKSGREVDGDEFFARMHSN' A
#
# COMPACT_ATOMS: atom_id res chain seq x y z
N MET A 1 -8.12 -10.31 -10.73
CA MET A 1 -7.03 -9.42 -10.28
C MET A 1 -7.12 -9.26 -8.78
N GLU A 2 -6.03 -9.38 -8.10
CA GLU A 2 -5.99 -9.24 -6.65
C GLU A 2 -5.15 -8.03 -6.27
N TYR A 3 -5.63 -7.29 -5.29
CA TYR A 3 -4.94 -6.11 -4.77
C TYR A 3 -4.53 -6.39 -3.33
N ARG A 4 -3.25 -6.16 -3.03
CA ARG A 4 -2.74 -6.33 -1.68
C ARG A 4 -2.18 -5.00 -1.18
N ILE A 5 -2.68 -4.57 -0.03
CA ILE A 5 -2.17 -3.36 0.61
C ILE A 5 -1.34 -3.80 1.80
N ASN A 6 -0.07 -3.38 1.81
CA ASN A 6 0.87 -3.74 2.86
C ASN A 6 1.15 -2.52 3.72
N VAL A 7 1.21 -2.72 5.03
CA VAL A 7 1.51 -1.65 5.98
C VAL A 7 2.75 -2.03 6.76
N ALA A 8 3.71 -1.12 6.78
CA ALA A 8 4.94 -1.29 7.52
C ALA A 8 5.20 -0.05 8.37
N LYS A 9 5.86 -0.24 9.49
CA LYS A 9 6.23 0.85 10.39
C LYS A 9 7.70 1.17 10.25
N PHE A 10 8.03 2.45 10.13
CA PHE A 10 9.42 2.89 10.12
C PHE A 10 9.99 2.74 11.53
N GLN A 11 11.15 2.13 11.61
CA GLN A 11 11.84 1.96 12.88
C GLN A 11 13.32 2.24 12.69
N GLN A 12 13.85 3.08 13.57
CA GLN A 12 15.27 3.37 13.62
C GLN A 12 15.85 2.67 14.85
N SER A 13 16.83 1.82 14.63
CA SER A 13 17.44 1.05 15.69
C SER A 13 18.93 0.88 15.40
N TYR A 14 19.78 1.21 16.35
CA TYR A 14 21.23 1.07 16.25
C TYR A 14 21.81 1.73 15.00
N GLY A 15 21.24 2.89 14.63
CA GLY A 15 21.71 3.62 13.46
C GLY A 15 21.19 3.11 12.13
N GLU A 16 20.35 2.08 12.14
CA GLU A 16 19.75 1.54 10.93
C GLU A 16 18.32 2.03 10.79
N ASN A 17 17.97 2.41 9.57
CA ASN A 17 16.61 2.79 9.23
C ASN A 17 15.97 1.65 8.46
N ARG A 18 14.84 1.17 8.94
CA ARG A 18 14.13 0.09 8.24
C ARG A 18 12.65 0.15 8.52
N TYR A 19 11.88 -0.47 7.63
CA TYR A 19 10.45 -0.64 7.82
C TYR A 19 10.18 -2.06 8.29
N ILE A 20 9.35 -2.17 9.32
CA ILE A 20 8.95 -3.45 9.86
C ILE A 20 7.52 -3.72 9.43
N TYR A 21 7.32 -4.85 8.76
CA TYR A 21 6.00 -5.28 8.31
C TYR A 21 5.04 -5.42 9.50
N LEU A 22 3.86 -4.84 9.36
CA LEU A 22 2.81 -4.95 10.39
C LEU A 22 1.70 -5.91 9.95
N PHE A 23 1.05 -5.59 8.82
CA PHE A 23 -0.03 -6.42 8.32
C PHE A 23 -0.28 -6.10 6.85
N HIS A 24 -1.09 -6.95 6.22
CA HIS A 24 -1.58 -6.68 4.88
C HIS A 24 -3.06 -7.06 4.81
N THR A 25 -3.73 -6.51 3.82
CA THR A 25 -5.10 -6.88 3.49
C THR A 25 -5.21 -7.04 1.99
N THR A 26 -6.11 -7.93 1.56
CA THR A 26 -6.29 -8.21 0.13
C THR A 26 -7.75 -8.01 -0.25
N MET A 27 -7.96 -7.58 -1.51
CA MET A 27 -9.29 -7.44 -2.06
C MET A 27 -9.23 -7.69 -3.56
N ASP A 28 -10.35 -8.05 -4.14
CA ASP A 28 -10.43 -8.43 -5.55
C ASP A 28 -11.12 -7.37 -6.41
N SER A 29 -11.48 -6.24 -5.84
CA SER A 29 -12.18 -5.17 -6.53
C SER A 29 -11.36 -3.89 -6.49
N LEU A 30 -11.27 -3.21 -7.63
CA LEU A 30 -10.54 -1.95 -7.72
C LEU A 30 -11.11 -0.89 -6.77
N SER A 31 -12.44 -0.75 -6.75
CA SER A 31 -13.06 0.26 -5.90
C SER A 31 -12.88 -0.05 -4.41
N ALA A 32 -12.95 -1.32 -4.02
CA ALA A 32 -12.68 -1.72 -2.65
C ALA A 32 -11.22 -1.47 -2.27
N ALA A 33 -10.31 -1.74 -3.19
CA ALA A 33 -8.88 -1.51 -2.96
C ALA A 33 -8.58 -0.02 -2.77
N GLU A 34 -9.16 0.83 -3.60
CA GLU A 34 -8.94 2.27 -3.48
C GLU A 34 -9.48 2.81 -2.16
N LYS A 35 -10.68 2.38 -1.80
CA LYS A 35 -11.28 2.81 -0.53
C LYS A 35 -10.43 2.38 0.65
N ALA A 36 -10.02 1.12 0.66
CA ALA A 36 -9.19 0.58 1.73
C ALA A 36 -7.82 1.29 1.79
N TYR A 37 -7.22 1.53 0.63
CA TYR A 37 -5.93 2.20 0.56
C TYR A 37 -6.00 3.60 1.17
N ASN A 38 -7.02 4.37 0.81
CA ASN A 38 -7.19 5.72 1.34
C ASN A 38 -7.45 5.72 2.84
N GLU A 39 -8.27 4.80 3.33
CA GLU A 39 -8.57 4.69 4.76
C GLU A 39 -7.32 4.29 5.55
N ILE A 40 -6.55 3.33 5.03
CA ILE A 40 -5.34 2.85 5.69
C ILE A 40 -4.28 3.95 5.71
N LYS A 41 -4.10 4.67 4.60
CA LYS A 41 -3.14 5.77 4.56
C LYS A 41 -3.48 6.86 5.58
N ALA A 42 -4.76 7.13 5.79
CA ALA A 42 -5.19 8.13 6.75
C ALA A 42 -4.86 7.69 8.19
N LYS A 43 -4.94 6.40 8.47
CA LYS A 43 -4.64 5.85 9.79
C LYS A 43 -3.15 5.62 10.03
N PHE A 44 -2.38 5.41 8.96
CA PHE A 44 -0.95 5.09 9.04
C PHE A 44 -0.16 6.05 8.16
N PRO A 45 -0.03 7.31 8.58
CA PRO A 45 0.58 8.34 7.73
C PRO A 45 2.10 8.25 7.65
N ASN A 46 2.64 8.71 6.52
CA ASN A 46 4.07 8.89 6.35
C ASN A 46 4.53 10.06 7.24
N PRO A 47 5.80 10.07 7.65
CA PRO A 47 6.84 9.05 7.38
C PRO A 47 6.87 7.91 8.37
N GLU A 48 6.04 7.93 9.39
CA GLU A 48 6.07 6.92 10.45
C GLU A 48 5.69 5.53 9.91
N TYR A 49 4.79 5.49 8.94
CA TYR A 49 4.35 4.24 8.33
C TYR A 49 4.54 4.30 6.82
N SER A 50 4.63 3.14 6.21
CA SER A 50 4.67 2.97 4.77
C SER A 50 3.51 2.10 4.35
N VAL A 51 2.67 2.62 3.47
CA VAL A 51 1.54 1.90 2.90
C VAL A 51 1.80 1.70 1.42
N THR A 52 1.86 0.44 0.99
CA THR A 52 2.17 0.11 -0.41
C THR A 52 1.07 -0.75 -1.00
N LEU A 53 0.92 -0.67 -2.32
CA LEU A 53 -0.05 -1.46 -3.06
C LEU A 53 0.68 -2.43 -3.98
N THR A 54 0.30 -3.71 -3.91
CA THR A 54 0.79 -4.74 -4.82
C THR A 54 -0.40 -5.24 -5.63
N VAL A 55 -0.25 -5.25 -6.94
CA VAL A 55 -1.30 -5.73 -7.85
C VAL A 55 -0.89 -7.09 -8.37
N TRP A 56 -1.71 -8.10 -8.11
CA TRP A 56 -1.48 -9.48 -8.54
C TRP A 56 -2.39 -9.79 -9.73
N GLU A 57 -1.86 -9.57 -10.91
CA GLU A 57 -2.58 -9.93 -12.13
C GLU A 57 -1.97 -11.20 -12.74
N LYS A 58 -0.73 -11.11 -13.16
CA LYS A 58 0.00 -12.26 -13.67
C LYS A 58 1.33 -12.47 -12.97
N SER A 59 1.93 -11.41 -12.47
CA SER A 59 3.28 -11.48 -11.90
C SER A 59 3.40 -10.94 -10.48
N GLY A 60 2.35 -10.32 -9.94
CA GLY A 60 2.42 -9.77 -8.60
C GLY A 60 3.36 -8.59 -8.48
N ARG A 61 3.17 -7.58 -9.31
CA ARG A 61 4.04 -6.41 -9.33
C ARG A 61 3.61 -5.37 -8.31
N GLU A 62 4.58 -4.85 -7.56
CA GLU A 62 4.33 -3.73 -6.67
C GLU A 62 4.25 -2.45 -7.49
N VAL A 63 3.25 -1.61 -7.18
CA VAL A 63 3.05 -0.33 -7.87
C VAL A 63 2.86 0.76 -6.82
N ASP A 64 3.16 2.00 -7.21
CA ASP A 64 2.86 3.14 -6.37
C ASP A 64 1.34 3.32 -6.34
N GLY A 65 0.74 3.17 -5.14
CA GLY A 65 -0.71 3.20 -5.01
C GLY A 65 -1.32 4.54 -5.40
N ASP A 66 -0.68 5.64 -5.01
CA ASP A 66 -1.21 6.97 -5.35
C ASP A 66 -1.20 7.19 -6.86
N GLU A 67 -0.11 6.83 -7.51
CA GLU A 67 0.01 6.96 -8.96
C GLU A 67 -0.96 6.03 -9.68
N PHE A 68 -1.07 4.80 -9.17
CA PHE A 68 -1.96 3.80 -9.77
C PHE A 68 -3.41 4.27 -9.77
N PHE A 69 -3.90 4.74 -8.64
CA PHE A 69 -5.28 5.20 -8.56
C PHE A 69 -5.51 6.50 -9.31
N ALA A 70 -4.51 7.38 -9.36
CA ALA A 70 -4.60 8.58 -10.18
C ALA A 70 -4.78 8.25 -11.65
N ARG A 71 -4.07 7.24 -12.15
CA ARG A 71 -4.22 6.78 -13.53
C ARG A 71 -5.59 6.18 -13.80
N MET A 72 -6.13 5.44 -12.84
CA MET A 72 -7.44 4.83 -12.99
C MET A 72 -8.55 5.87 -13.09
N HIS A 73 -8.37 7.04 -12.50
CA HIS A 73 -9.33 8.13 -12.54
C HIS A 73 -9.02 9.16 -13.62
N SER A 74 -7.93 8.97 -14.35
CA SER A 74 -7.54 9.85 -15.44
C SER A 74 -8.12 9.34 -16.75
N ASN A 75 -8.73 10.19 -17.49
CA ASN A 75 -9.26 9.85 -18.81
C ASN A 75 -8.36 10.34 -19.91
#